data_5cfb4e62140f80d682bc27d19cc89186
#
_entry.id   5cfb4e62140f80d682bc27d19cc89186
#
_cell.length_a   1.000
_cell.length_b   1.000
_cell.length_c   1.000
_cell.angle_alpha   90.00
_cell.angle_beta   90.00
_cell.angle_gamma   90.00
#
_symmetry.space_group_name_H-M   'P 1'
#
loop_
_entity.id
_entity.type
_entity.pdbx_description
1 polymer ?
#
loop_
_entity_poly.entity_id
_entity_poly.type
_entity_poly.pdbx_seq_one_letter_code
_entity_poly.pdbx_strand_id
1 'polypeptide(L)'
;MTLTYSSYKKLGKGDDAPEFNLPGTDGKEHSLSEFIGKPVLIIFMCNHCPYVVPKFGYFVELQERYPELRVIGINSNDAEAYPEDSFEKMKEYAKRYSFNFTYLFDESQETARAYGAECTPDPFLFDSELKLVYHGRFDDAHGKSHDQGKTSEMEDAIGQLLEGKEVTVGTLPSCGCNIKWK
;
A
#
# COMPACT_ATOMS: atom_id res chain seq x y z
N MET A 1 3.35 -0.66 -19.95
CA MET A 1 2.68 -0.29 -18.68
C MET A 1 1.34 0.35 -19.03
N THR A 2 0.25 -0.18 -18.48
CA THR A 2 -1.10 0.34 -18.76
C THR A 2 -1.58 1.10 -17.54
N LEU A 3 -2.10 2.31 -17.73
CA LEU A 3 -2.77 3.06 -16.68
C LEU A 3 -4.04 2.31 -16.26
N THR A 4 -4.14 2.01 -14.99
CA THR A 4 -5.24 1.24 -14.40
C THR A 4 -5.80 2.01 -13.20
N TYR A 5 -7.12 1.95 -13.05
CA TYR A 5 -7.82 2.50 -11.89
C TYR A 5 -8.34 1.36 -11.03
N SER A 6 -8.27 1.52 -9.73
CA SER A 6 -8.87 0.58 -8.78
C SER A 6 -10.40 0.57 -8.92
N SER A 7 -11.01 -0.61 -8.88
CA SER A 7 -12.44 -0.79 -9.17
C SER A 7 -13.31 -1.04 -7.93
N TYR A 8 -12.71 -1.23 -6.75
CA TYR A 8 -13.41 -1.50 -5.47
C TYR A 8 -14.37 -2.70 -5.48
N LYS A 9 -14.08 -3.71 -6.31
CA LYS A 9 -15.00 -4.84 -6.51
C LYS A 9 -14.88 -5.93 -5.45
N LYS A 10 -13.78 -5.96 -4.70
CA LYS A 10 -13.46 -7.11 -3.82
C LYS A 10 -13.75 -6.81 -2.36
N LEU A 11 -13.22 -5.72 -1.83
CA LEU A 11 -13.39 -5.32 -0.45
C LEU A 11 -14.19 -4.03 -0.34
N GLY A 12 -15.16 -4.02 0.56
CA GLY A 12 -15.94 -2.86 0.95
C GLY A 12 -15.61 -2.37 2.35
N LYS A 13 -16.04 -1.15 2.70
CA LYS A 13 -15.89 -0.58 4.04
C LYS A 13 -16.51 -1.53 5.08
N GLY A 14 -15.75 -1.89 6.11
CA GLY A 14 -16.13 -2.81 7.17
C GLY A 14 -15.74 -4.27 6.94
N ASP A 15 -15.26 -4.62 5.74
CA ASP A 15 -14.77 -5.97 5.48
C ASP A 15 -13.45 -6.24 6.20
N ASP A 16 -13.23 -7.50 6.56
CA ASP A 16 -11.97 -7.95 7.17
C ASP A 16 -10.83 -7.92 6.15
N ALA A 17 -9.64 -7.51 6.61
CA ALA A 17 -8.42 -7.66 5.82
C ALA A 17 -8.14 -9.14 5.55
N PRO A 18 -7.95 -9.54 4.28
CA PRO A 18 -7.51 -10.90 3.96
C PRO A 18 -6.17 -11.25 4.59
N GLU A 19 -6.08 -12.44 5.17
CA GLU A 19 -4.85 -12.94 5.80
C GLU A 19 -3.71 -13.10 4.79
N PHE A 20 -2.50 -12.88 5.28
CA PHE A 20 -1.27 -13.18 4.54
C PHE A 20 -0.16 -13.64 5.49
N ASN A 21 0.82 -14.34 4.93
CA ASN A 21 2.12 -14.60 5.55
C ASN A 21 3.18 -14.49 4.46
N LEU A 22 3.98 -13.44 4.49
CA LEU A 22 4.85 -13.04 3.38
C LEU A 22 6.27 -12.74 3.87
N PRO A 23 7.30 -13.05 3.05
CA PRO A 23 8.68 -12.67 3.35
C PRO A 23 8.88 -11.16 3.25
N GLY A 24 9.52 -10.59 4.26
CA GLY A 24 9.89 -9.19 4.34
C GLY A 24 11.34 -8.93 3.89
N THR A 25 11.59 -7.74 3.41
CA THR A 25 12.94 -7.28 3.01
C THR A 25 13.91 -7.20 4.20
N ASP A 26 13.42 -7.27 5.42
CA ASP A 26 14.19 -7.37 6.67
C ASP A 26 14.68 -8.80 6.98
N GLY A 27 14.31 -9.78 6.14
CA GLY A 27 14.70 -11.18 6.28
C GLY A 27 13.80 -12.00 7.20
N LYS A 28 12.62 -11.49 7.56
CA LYS A 28 11.63 -12.18 8.39
C LYS A 28 10.37 -12.50 7.58
N GLU A 29 9.62 -13.48 8.03
CA GLU A 29 8.22 -13.68 7.63
C GLU A 29 7.33 -12.78 8.47
N HIS A 30 6.32 -12.17 7.83
CA HIS A 30 5.33 -11.33 8.48
C HIS A 30 3.92 -11.80 8.17
N SER A 31 3.12 -12.00 9.21
CA SER A 31 1.70 -12.30 9.10
C SER A 31 0.84 -11.08 9.43
N LEU A 32 -0.34 -11.00 8.84
CA LEU A 32 -1.28 -9.92 9.13
C LEU A 32 -1.60 -9.83 10.63
N SER A 33 -1.67 -10.96 11.33
CA SER A 33 -1.97 -11.04 12.77
C SER A 33 -0.99 -10.27 13.67
N GLU A 34 0.25 -10.01 13.21
CA GLU A 34 1.24 -9.22 13.97
C GLU A 34 0.81 -7.75 14.13
N PHE A 35 -0.10 -7.29 13.30
CA PHE A 35 -0.53 -5.90 13.24
C PHE A 35 -1.86 -5.63 13.96
N ILE A 36 -2.53 -6.66 14.49
CA ILE A 36 -3.77 -6.52 15.27
C ILE A 36 -3.55 -5.56 16.44
N GLY A 37 -4.53 -4.68 16.69
CA GLY A 37 -4.48 -3.68 17.74
C GLY A 37 -3.90 -2.33 17.32
N LYS A 38 -3.51 -2.17 16.05
CA LYS A 38 -3.05 -0.91 15.46
C LYS A 38 -3.70 -0.68 14.11
N PRO A 39 -3.98 0.57 13.73
CA PRO A 39 -4.34 0.91 12.36
C PRO A 39 -3.25 0.49 11.38
N VAL A 40 -3.64 0.00 10.21
CA VAL A 40 -2.73 -0.51 9.19
C VAL A 40 -3.03 0.12 7.84
N LEU A 41 -2.00 0.66 7.19
CA LEU A 41 -2.04 1.10 5.80
C LEU A 41 -1.28 0.10 4.93
N ILE A 42 -1.99 -0.71 4.17
CA ILE A 42 -1.40 -1.63 3.19
C ILE A 42 -1.35 -0.94 1.83
N ILE A 43 -0.18 -0.94 1.20
CA ILE A 43 0.05 -0.32 -0.10
C ILE A 43 0.56 -1.39 -1.05
N PHE A 44 -0.23 -1.80 -2.04
CA PHE A 44 0.30 -2.57 -3.16
C PHE A 44 1.17 -1.64 -4.00
N MET A 45 2.47 -1.93 -4.03
CA MET A 45 3.50 -1.08 -4.63
C MET A 45 4.58 -1.93 -5.30
N CYS A 46 5.42 -1.31 -6.11
CA CYS A 46 6.54 -1.99 -6.73
C CYS A 46 7.72 -1.03 -6.94
N ASN A 47 8.88 -1.56 -7.34
CA ASN A 47 10.11 -0.80 -7.38
C ASN A 47 10.21 0.19 -8.56
N HIS A 48 9.62 -0.15 -9.72
CA HIS A 48 9.85 0.58 -10.96
C HIS A 48 8.64 1.38 -11.48
N CYS A 49 7.51 1.37 -10.77
CA CYS A 49 6.31 2.07 -11.22
C CYS A 49 6.49 3.60 -11.12
N PRO A 50 6.31 4.36 -12.23
CA PRO A 50 6.44 5.82 -12.21
C PRO A 50 5.36 6.53 -11.38
N TYR A 51 4.32 5.82 -10.93
CA TYR A 51 3.31 6.32 -9.99
C TYR A 51 3.66 6.04 -8.53
N VAL A 52 4.61 5.13 -8.27
CA VAL A 52 5.06 4.73 -6.92
C VAL A 52 6.36 5.43 -6.54
N VAL A 53 7.36 5.37 -7.41
CA VAL A 53 8.71 5.88 -7.12
C VAL A 53 8.71 7.34 -6.61
N PRO A 54 7.95 8.28 -7.18
CA PRO A 54 7.89 9.65 -6.68
C PRO A 54 7.28 9.79 -5.28
N LYS A 55 6.62 8.73 -4.77
CA LYS A 55 5.96 8.71 -3.46
C LYS A 55 6.71 7.93 -2.39
N PHE A 56 7.87 7.35 -2.68
CA PHE A 56 8.65 6.60 -1.68
C PHE A 56 8.98 7.43 -0.44
N GLY A 57 9.44 8.68 -0.63
CA GLY A 57 9.71 9.59 0.47
C GLY A 57 8.45 9.87 1.31
N TYR A 58 7.32 10.06 0.65
CA TYR A 58 6.04 10.27 1.33
C TYR A 58 5.60 9.05 2.17
N PHE A 59 5.82 7.83 1.70
CA PHE A 59 5.51 6.62 2.50
C PHE A 59 6.40 6.51 3.75
N VAL A 60 7.67 6.91 3.64
CA VAL A 60 8.58 7.02 4.80
C VAL A 60 8.09 8.08 5.78
N GLU A 61 7.72 9.27 5.29
CA GLU A 61 7.18 10.36 6.10
C GLU A 61 5.86 9.99 6.81
N LEU A 62 4.97 9.23 6.15
CA LEU A 62 3.73 8.75 6.77
C LEU A 62 4.03 7.88 7.99
N GLN A 63 4.97 6.94 7.89
CA GLN A 63 5.33 6.09 9.02
C GLN A 63 6.01 6.88 10.16
N GLU A 64 6.79 7.92 9.84
CA GLU A 64 7.40 8.79 10.84
C GLU A 64 6.37 9.70 11.53
N ARG A 65 5.48 10.28 10.75
CA ARG A 65 4.46 11.23 11.22
C ARG A 65 3.39 10.57 12.08
N TYR A 66 3.06 9.32 11.76
CA TYR A 66 2.01 8.56 12.43
C TYR A 66 2.57 7.26 13.04
N PRO A 67 3.28 7.32 14.17
CA PRO A 67 3.91 6.15 14.78
C PRO A 67 2.90 5.10 15.31
N GLU A 68 1.64 5.48 15.51
CA GLU A 68 0.54 4.57 15.82
C GLU A 68 0.08 3.74 14.62
N LEU A 69 0.22 4.28 13.41
CA LEU A 69 -0.08 3.59 12.15
C LEU A 69 1.03 2.58 11.81
N ARG A 70 0.66 1.48 11.18
CA ARG A 70 1.61 0.57 10.55
C ARG A 70 1.49 0.67 9.04
N VAL A 71 2.54 1.13 8.38
CA VAL A 71 2.64 1.15 6.92
C VAL A 71 3.26 -0.17 6.45
N ILE A 72 2.61 -0.82 5.49
CA ILE A 72 3.06 -2.08 4.89
C ILE A 72 3.02 -1.92 3.37
N GLY A 73 4.16 -2.01 2.71
CA GLY A 73 4.24 -2.14 1.27
C GLY A 73 4.18 -3.61 0.85
N ILE A 74 3.43 -3.95 -0.20
CA ILE A 74 3.39 -5.32 -0.75
C ILE A 74 3.69 -5.24 -2.25
N ASN A 75 4.71 -5.96 -2.71
CA ASN A 75 5.01 -6.12 -4.11
C ASN A 75 4.50 -7.48 -4.59
N SER A 76 3.57 -7.46 -5.54
CA SER A 76 2.96 -8.64 -6.13
C SER A 76 3.22 -8.74 -7.64
N ASN A 77 4.20 -8.00 -8.17
CA ASN A 77 4.53 -8.09 -9.60
C ASN A 77 5.27 -9.38 -9.92
N ASP A 78 5.03 -9.90 -11.12
CA ASP A 78 5.79 -11.02 -11.69
C ASP A 78 7.26 -10.64 -11.84
N ALA A 79 8.10 -11.11 -10.92
CA ALA A 79 9.52 -10.83 -10.88
C ALA A 79 10.34 -11.57 -11.94
N GLU A 80 9.78 -12.62 -12.56
CA GLU A 80 10.43 -13.32 -13.66
C GLU A 80 10.37 -12.50 -14.95
N ALA A 81 9.19 -11.96 -15.26
CA ALA A 81 9.00 -11.07 -16.40
C ALA A 81 9.52 -9.64 -16.14
N TYR A 82 9.57 -9.21 -14.88
CA TYR A 82 10.01 -7.88 -14.45
C TYR A 82 11.08 -7.97 -13.35
N PRO A 83 12.35 -8.30 -13.69
CA PRO A 83 13.42 -8.54 -12.70
C PRO A 83 13.71 -7.38 -11.75
N GLU A 84 13.33 -6.14 -12.13
CA GLU A 84 13.44 -4.96 -11.26
C GLU A 84 12.53 -5.04 -10.02
N ASP A 85 11.52 -5.89 -10.05
CA ASP A 85 10.63 -6.17 -8.92
C ASP A 85 10.98 -7.47 -8.18
N SER A 86 12.14 -8.06 -8.43
CA SER A 86 12.61 -9.23 -7.70
C SER A 86 12.84 -8.93 -6.22
N PHE A 87 12.75 -9.96 -5.38
CA PHE A 87 12.92 -9.82 -3.93
C PHE A 87 14.29 -9.22 -3.56
N GLU A 88 15.36 -9.57 -4.29
CA GLU A 88 16.67 -8.95 -4.08
C GLU A 88 16.65 -7.46 -4.42
N LYS A 89 15.99 -7.06 -5.51
CA LYS A 89 15.83 -5.65 -5.86
C LYS A 89 14.99 -4.91 -4.80
N MET A 90 13.96 -5.52 -4.26
CA MET A 90 13.18 -4.92 -3.17
C MET A 90 14.06 -4.57 -1.98
N LYS A 91 15.00 -5.46 -1.57
CA LYS A 91 15.97 -5.19 -0.49
C LYS A 91 16.90 -4.01 -0.84
N GLU A 92 17.38 -3.95 -2.10
CA GLU A 92 18.19 -2.83 -2.58
C GLU A 92 17.44 -1.50 -2.51
N TYR A 93 16.16 -1.48 -2.96
CA TYR A 93 15.31 -0.30 -2.93
C TYR A 93 14.96 0.12 -1.50
N ALA A 94 14.59 -0.83 -0.63
CA ALA A 94 14.32 -0.55 0.78
C ALA A 94 15.51 0.14 1.47
N LYS A 95 16.72 -0.36 1.21
CA LYS A 95 17.97 0.26 1.71
C LYS A 95 18.23 1.62 1.08
N ARG A 96 18.12 1.73 -0.24
CA ARG A 96 18.41 2.96 -1.01
C ARG A 96 17.52 4.13 -0.62
N TYR A 97 16.24 3.86 -0.40
CA TYR A 97 15.23 4.87 -0.04
C TYR A 97 14.96 4.94 1.46
N SER A 98 15.74 4.20 2.26
CA SER A 98 15.64 4.21 3.74
C SER A 98 14.23 3.88 4.23
N PHE A 99 13.59 2.85 3.66
CA PHE A 99 12.25 2.45 4.09
C PHE A 99 12.25 2.10 5.58
N ASN A 100 11.42 2.79 6.33
CA ASN A 100 11.20 2.62 7.77
C ASN A 100 9.89 1.86 8.06
N PHE A 101 9.31 1.25 7.03
CA PHE A 101 8.07 0.48 7.04
C PHE A 101 8.33 -0.95 6.53
N THR A 102 7.40 -1.86 6.82
CA THR A 102 7.49 -3.26 6.39
C THR A 102 7.27 -3.36 4.88
N TYR A 103 8.19 -4.00 4.14
CA TYR A 103 8.07 -4.21 2.70
C TYR A 103 8.12 -5.70 2.37
N LEU A 104 7.00 -6.24 1.87
CA LEU A 104 6.72 -7.66 1.72
C LEU A 104 6.65 -8.07 0.25
N PHE A 105 7.02 -9.32 -0.03
CA PHE A 105 6.97 -9.90 -1.36
C PHE A 105 5.87 -10.97 -1.47
N ASP A 106 4.86 -10.70 -2.28
CA ASP A 106 3.75 -11.61 -2.61
C ASP A 106 4.04 -12.29 -3.96
N GLU A 107 4.99 -13.25 -3.96
CA GLU A 107 5.41 -13.95 -5.16
C GLU A 107 4.28 -14.74 -5.81
N SER A 108 3.38 -15.30 -5.01
CA SER A 108 2.21 -16.06 -5.48
C SER A 108 1.14 -15.20 -6.12
N GLN A 109 1.12 -13.91 -5.79
CA GLN A 109 0.08 -12.94 -6.17
C GLN A 109 -1.29 -13.22 -5.54
N GLU A 110 -1.36 -14.18 -4.62
CA GLU A 110 -2.61 -14.55 -3.95
C GLU A 110 -3.10 -13.44 -3.03
N THR A 111 -2.18 -12.75 -2.33
CA THR A 111 -2.52 -11.62 -1.48
C THR A 111 -3.13 -10.48 -2.29
N ALA A 112 -2.49 -10.05 -3.37
CA ALA A 112 -3.06 -9.01 -4.23
C ALA A 112 -4.44 -9.38 -4.79
N ARG A 113 -4.62 -10.66 -5.19
CA ARG A 113 -5.93 -11.16 -5.65
C ARG A 113 -6.97 -11.18 -4.53
N ALA A 114 -6.58 -11.54 -3.30
CA ALA A 114 -7.47 -11.56 -2.15
C ALA A 114 -7.97 -10.15 -1.78
N TYR A 115 -7.09 -9.15 -1.83
CA TYR A 115 -7.43 -7.75 -1.60
C TYR A 115 -8.18 -7.12 -2.79
N GLY A 116 -8.07 -7.69 -3.98
CA GLY A 116 -8.59 -7.09 -5.21
C GLY A 116 -7.79 -5.88 -5.66
N ALA A 117 -6.48 -5.86 -5.37
CA ALA A 117 -5.58 -4.83 -5.85
C ALA A 117 -5.41 -4.93 -7.37
N GLU A 118 -5.47 -3.80 -8.06
CA GLU A 118 -5.45 -3.76 -9.53
C GLU A 118 -4.30 -2.92 -10.09
N CYS A 119 -3.80 -1.96 -9.31
CA CYS A 119 -2.75 -1.05 -9.75
C CYS A 119 -1.68 -0.83 -8.65
N THR A 120 -0.64 -0.09 -8.99
CA THR A 120 0.37 0.38 -8.04
C THR A 120 0.59 1.88 -8.22
N PRO A 121 0.47 2.70 -7.13
CA PRO A 121 0.09 2.29 -5.79
C PRO A 121 -1.41 2.03 -5.65
N ASP A 122 -1.79 1.02 -4.85
CA ASP A 122 -3.19 0.77 -4.48
C ASP A 122 -3.27 0.64 -2.94
N PRO A 123 -3.70 1.69 -2.22
CA PRO A 123 -3.66 1.72 -0.77
C PRO A 123 -4.99 1.35 -0.13
N PHE A 124 -4.91 0.57 0.95
CA PHE A 124 -6.01 0.12 1.79
C PHE A 124 -5.72 0.49 3.24
N LEU A 125 -6.59 1.30 3.87
CA LEU A 125 -6.47 1.67 5.27
C LEU A 125 -7.45 0.85 6.11
N PHE A 126 -6.92 0.19 7.13
CA PHE A 126 -7.66 -0.63 8.08
C PHE A 126 -7.56 -0.04 9.49
N ASP A 127 -8.60 -0.23 10.29
CA ASP A 127 -8.59 0.11 11.70
C ASP A 127 -7.80 -0.93 12.54
N SER A 128 -7.80 -0.75 13.87
CA SER A 128 -7.11 -1.65 14.80
C SER A 128 -7.71 -3.06 14.90
N GLU A 129 -8.93 -3.26 14.42
CA GLU A 129 -9.59 -4.57 14.30
C GLU A 129 -9.41 -5.18 12.91
N LEU A 130 -8.59 -4.56 12.06
CA LEU A 130 -8.33 -4.93 10.67
C LEU A 130 -9.58 -4.89 9.79
N LYS A 131 -10.51 -3.96 10.08
CA LYS A 131 -11.65 -3.65 9.22
C LYS A 131 -11.29 -2.54 8.25
N LEU A 132 -11.63 -2.70 6.97
CA LEU A 132 -11.38 -1.68 5.95
C LEU A 132 -12.18 -0.40 6.26
N VAL A 133 -11.48 0.72 6.40
CA VAL A 133 -12.10 2.04 6.64
C VAL A 133 -11.97 2.98 5.45
N TYR A 134 -10.93 2.81 4.63
CA TYR A 134 -10.73 3.58 3.41
C TYR A 134 -9.96 2.79 2.36
N HIS A 135 -10.45 2.79 1.12
CA HIS A 135 -9.74 2.31 -0.06
C HIS A 135 -9.91 3.37 -1.15
N GLY A 136 -8.85 4.03 -1.51
CA GLY A 136 -8.88 5.14 -2.47
C GLY A 136 -7.50 5.72 -2.71
N ARG A 137 -7.41 6.79 -3.50
CA ARG A 137 -6.12 7.42 -3.81
C ARG A 137 -5.49 8.08 -2.60
N PHE A 138 -4.18 8.29 -2.65
CA PHE A 138 -3.46 9.07 -1.65
C PHE A 138 -3.79 10.56 -1.76
N ASP A 139 -3.77 11.08 -2.98
CA ASP A 139 -3.83 12.49 -3.33
C ASP A 139 -4.21 12.66 -4.82
N ASP A 140 -4.34 13.88 -5.28
CA ASP A 140 -4.59 14.21 -6.69
C ASP A 140 -3.31 14.41 -7.52
N ALA A 141 -2.13 14.22 -6.94
CA ALA A 141 -0.85 14.33 -7.65
C ALA A 141 -0.57 13.17 -8.62
N HIS A 142 -1.27 12.02 -8.43
CA HIS A 142 -1.13 10.79 -9.23
C HIS A 142 0.33 10.34 -9.35
N GLY A 143 0.91 10.34 -10.56
CA GLY A 143 2.30 9.92 -10.85
C GLY A 143 3.38 10.96 -10.50
N LYS A 144 3.05 11.97 -9.70
CA LYS A 144 4.00 12.96 -9.19
C LYS A 144 4.26 12.75 -7.70
N SER A 145 5.23 13.46 -7.12
CA SER A 145 5.44 13.49 -5.69
C SER A 145 4.21 14.07 -4.96
N HIS A 146 3.99 13.62 -3.73
CA HIS A 146 2.83 14.00 -2.94
C HIS A 146 2.67 15.51 -2.77
N ASP A 147 3.75 16.23 -2.54
CA ASP A 147 3.81 17.69 -2.37
C ASP A 147 3.32 18.50 -3.59
N GLN A 148 3.19 17.87 -4.75
CA GLN A 148 2.64 18.49 -5.96
C GLN A 148 1.12 18.32 -6.09
N GLY A 149 0.49 17.60 -5.17
CA GLY A 149 -0.96 17.49 -5.02
C GLY A 149 -1.57 18.71 -4.35
N LYS A 150 -2.90 18.82 -4.46
CA LYS A 150 -3.72 19.84 -3.80
C LYS A 150 -4.62 19.23 -2.73
N THR A 151 -4.80 17.91 -2.78
CA THR A 151 -5.63 17.13 -1.85
C THR A 151 -4.81 16.01 -1.25
N SER A 152 -5.24 15.50 -0.11
CA SER A 152 -4.53 14.49 0.67
C SER A 152 -5.55 13.54 1.31
N GLU A 153 -6.36 12.89 0.48
CA GLU A 153 -7.49 12.08 0.91
C GLU A 153 -7.08 10.97 1.89
N MET A 154 -5.91 10.35 1.67
CA MET A 154 -5.39 9.33 2.59
C MET A 154 -5.01 9.94 3.95
N GLU A 155 -4.35 11.09 4.00
CA GLU A 155 -4.01 11.72 5.29
C GLU A 155 -5.26 12.19 6.04
N ASP A 156 -6.27 12.69 5.31
CA ASP A 156 -7.56 13.04 5.92
C ASP A 156 -8.22 11.80 6.54
N ALA A 157 -8.17 10.65 5.84
CA ALA A 157 -8.70 9.40 6.35
C ALA A 157 -7.91 8.89 7.57
N ILE A 158 -6.59 8.93 7.53
CA ILE A 158 -5.72 8.57 8.67
C ILE A 158 -6.01 9.49 9.87
N GLY A 159 -6.13 10.79 9.65
CA GLY A 159 -6.43 11.76 10.71
C GLY A 159 -7.76 11.46 11.39
N GLN A 160 -8.83 11.23 10.61
CA GLN A 160 -10.15 10.87 11.17
C GLN A 160 -10.08 9.56 11.97
N LEU A 161 -9.38 8.54 11.43
CA LEU A 161 -9.22 7.25 12.10
C LEU A 161 -8.48 7.37 13.43
N LEU A 162 -7.35 8.08 13.47
CA LEU A 162 -6.53 8.24 14.67
C LEU A 162 -7.21 9.12 15.74
N GLU A 163 -8.10 10.02 15.33
CA GLU A 163 -8.96 10.78 16.25
C GLU A 163 -10.16 9.96 16.78
N GLY A 164 -10.28 8.68 16.40
CA GLY A 164 -11.40 7.82 16.78
C GLY A 164 -12.73 8.19 16.13
N LYS A 165 -12.68 8.93 15.02
CA LYS A 165 -13.86 9.32 14.23
C LYS A 165 -14.16 8.30 13.15
N GLU A 166 -15.41 8.29 12.68
CA GLU A 166 -15.74 7.58 11.45
C GLU A 166 -15.02 8.21 10.27
N VAL A 167 -14.39 7.37 9.43
CA VAL A 167 -13.77 7.82 8.18
C VAL A 167 -14.85 8.11 7.17
N THR A 168 -15.05 9.39 6.83
CA THR A 168 -16.07 9.88 5.91
C THR A 168 -15.48 10.49 4.63
N VAL A 169 -14.18 10.39 4.46
CA VAL A 169 -13.47 10.89 3.27
C VAL A 169 -14.05 10.22 2.02
N GLY A 170 -14.38 11.03 1.03
CA GLY A 170 -14.91 10.55 -0.25
C GLY A 170 -13.89 9.66 -0.97
N THR A 171 -14.34 8.51 -1.43
CA THR A 171 -13.49 7.54 -2.12
C THR A 171 -13.35 7.91 -3.59
N LEU A 172 -12.15 8.32 -3.99
CA LEU A 172 -11.75 8.49 -5.38
C LEU A 172 -10.74 7.40 -5.74
N PRO A 173 -10.84 6.77 -6.93
CA PRO A 173 -10.03 5.63 -7.26
C PRO A 173 -8.53 5.97 -7.28
N SER A 174 -7.72 5.08 -6.69
CA SER A 174 -6.30 5.06 -6.95
C SER A 174 -6.05 4.75 -8.42
N CYS A 175 -4.97 5.28 -8.95
CA CYS A 175 -4.54 5.00 -10.32
C CYS A 175 -3.04 4.82 -10.39
N GLY A 176 -2.61 3.97 -11.31
CA GLY A 176 -1.20 3.70 -11.52
C GLY A 176 -0.96 2.66 -12.59
N CYS A 177 0.20 2.04 -12.56
CA CYS A 177 0.47 0.91 -13.44
C CYS A 177 -0.32 -0.31 -12.97
N ASN A 178 -0.86 -1.09 -13.91
CA ASN A 178 -1.44 -2.38 -13.56
C ASN A 178 -0.42 -3.28 -12.85
N ILE A 179 -0.88 -4.10 -11.91
CA ILE A 179 -0.08 -5.21 -11.36
C ILE A 179 0.31 -6.13 -12.52
N LYS A 180 1.57 -6.59 -12.49
CA LYS A 180 2.10 -7.50 -13.51
C LYS A 180 1.79 -8.93 -13.08
N TRP A 181 0.65 -9.43 -13.58
CA TRP A 181 0.20 -10.79 -13.28
C TRP A 181 1.03 -11.84 -14.05
N LYS A 182 1.28 -12.98 -13.39
CA LYS A 182 1.77 -14.22 -14.03
C LYS A 182 0.72 -14.82 -14.94
#